data_5e16560d9a86cbae046cd49c4a3d1cbb
#
_entry.id   5e16560d9a86cbae046cd49c4a3d1cbb
#
_cell.length_a   1.000
_cell.length_b   1.000
_cell.length_c   1.000
_cell.angle_alpha   90.00
_cell.angle_beta   90.00
_cell.angle_gamma   90.00
#
_symmetry.space_group_name_H-M   'P 1'
#
loop_
_entity.id
_entity.type
_entity.pdbx_description
1 polymer ?
#
loop_
_entity_poly.entity_id
_entity_poly.type
_entity_poly.pdbx_seq_one_letter_code
_entity_poly.pdbx_strand_id
1 'polypeptide(L)'
;GQLLPDSGSINYSLLQSPDDYAVKSYVAFIPQRIPRWYGMLKDNLHFSASIAGMHGHTNEVMVEFMLERLNLSSYASLNWNQISSGYRTRFELARILLQKPQLLILDEPLANLDIKAQQTILTDLKYMTAWTNHPMGIVLSSQQLHEVEKVADTVLMIKNGTCINHHTTEADYTPERTIIEIETTSSREEIANALSTIEADIHFNGGFYTISAAAVDAQQLIGLLITNKLPVSYFRDITHSTKRFF
;
A
#
# COMPACT_ATOMS: atom_id res chain seq x y z
N GLY A 1 7.65 0.77 -20.99
CA GLY A 1 8.22 1.58 -19.98
C GLY A 1 8.92 2.83 -20.45
N GLN A 2 9.21 3.71 -19.50
CA GLN A 2 9.97 4.94 -19.76
C GLN A 2 11.48 4.67 -19.76
N LEU A 3 11.90 3.60 -19.08
CA LEU A 3 13.29 3.19 -18.99
C LEU A 3 13.41 1.73 -19.44
N LEU A 4 14.55 1.41 -20.03
CA LEU A 4 14.94 0.04 -20.32
C LEU A 4 15.78 -0.51 -19.15
N PRO A 5 15.65 -1.79 -18.80
CA PRO A 5 16.52 -2.39 -17.79
C PRO A 5 17.95 -2.50 -18.33
N ASP A 6 18.95 -2.25 -17.48
CA ASP A 6 20.37 -2.44 -17.85
C ASP A 6 20.69 -3.94 -18.07
N SER A 7 19.99 -4.82 -17.34
CA SER A 7 20.12 -6.26 -17.44
C SER A 7 18.85 -6.96 -16.96
N GLY A 8 18.74 -8.26 -17.23
CA GLY A 8 17.59 -9.07 -16.86
C GLY A 8 16.50 -9.11 -17.95
N SER A 9 15.38 -9.75 -17.61
CA SER A 9 14.23 -9.88 -18.51
C SER A 9 12.92 -9.71 -17.77
N ILE A 10 11.91 -9.18 -18.47
CA ILE A 10 10.53 -9.10 -17.97
C ILE A 10 9.71 -10.10 -18.78
N ASN A 11 9.07 -11.03 -18.10
CA ASN A 11 8.19 -12.02 -18.71
C ASN A 11 6.73 -11.68 -18.44
N TYR A 12 5.95 -11.56 -19.50
CA TYR A 12 4.51 -11.36 -19.45
C TYR A 12 3.81 -12.68 -19.77
N SER A 13 3.70 -13.57 -18.79
CA SER A 13 3.20 -14.95 -18.95
C SER A 13 1.76 -15.02 -19.50
N LEU A 14 0.98 -13.97 -19.36
CA LEU A 14 -0.40 -13.87 -19.87
C LEU A 14 -0.47 -13.43 -21.34
N LEU A 15 0.64 -13.00 -21.94
CA LEU A 15 0.70 -12.52 -23.31
C LEU A 15 1.47 -13.51 -24.20
N GLN A 16 0.84 -14.00 -25.27
CA GLN A 16 1.50 -14.90 -26.22
C GLN A 16 2.61 -14.23 -27.01
N SER A 17 2.45 -12.92 -27.29
CA SER A 17 3.45 -12.11 -28.01
C SER A 17 3.42 -10.69 -27.41
N PRO A 18 4.22 -10.41 -26.38
CA PRO A 18 4.20 -9.12 -25.70
C PRO A 18 4.89 -8.06 -26.55
N ASP A 19 4.13 -7.35 -27.37
CA ASP A 19 4.54 -6.07 -27.92
C ASP A 19 4.11 -4.92 -26.98
N ASP A 20 4.64 -3.73 -27.21
CA ASP A 20 4.36 -2.55 -26.39
C ASP A 20 2.87 -2.18 -26.35
N TYR A 21 2.11 -2.47 -27.40
CA TYR A 21 0.67 -2.20 -27.45
C TYR A 21 -0.12 -3.21 -26.64
N ALA A 22 0.20 -4.49 -26.78
CA ALA A 22 -0.41 -5.56 -26.01
C ALA A 22 -0.18 -5.34 -24.52
N VAL A 23 1.06 -5.04 -24.10
CA VAL A 23 1.37 -4.75 -22.68
C VAL A 23 0.56 -3.55 -22.19
N LYS A 24 0.52 -2.44 -22.93
CA LYS A 24 -0.22 -1.22 -22.54
C LYS A 24 -1.74 -1.40 -22.48
N SER A 25 -2.30 -2.38 -23.17
CA SER A 25 -3.73 -2.70 -23.08
C SER A 25 -4.09 -3.46 -21.80
N TYR A 26 -3.14 -4.16 -21.20
CA TYR A 26 -3.36 -4.95 -19.98
C TYR A 26 -2.84 -4.29 -18.70
N VAL A 27 -1.90 -3.35 -18.82
CA VAL A 27 -1.25 -2.69 -17.69
C VAL A 27 -1.68 -1.23 -17.62
N ALA A 28 -2.22 -0.83 -16.50
CA ALA A 28 -2.54 0.57 -16.21
C ALA A 28 -1.60 1.13 -15.15
N PHE A 29 -1.29 2.42 -15.24
CA PHE A 29 -0.38 3.12 -14.34
C PHE A 29 -0.99 4.43 -13.85
N ILE A 30 -0.98 4.65 -12.55
CA ILE A 30 -1.32 5.93 -11.91
C ILE A 30 -0.03 6.52 -11.33
N PRO A 31 0.47 7.63 -11.86
CA PRO A 31 1.64 8.31 -11.30
C PRO A 31 1.29 9.05 -10.01
N GLN A 32 2.28 9.30 -9.16
CA GLN A 32 2.15 10.09 -7.93
C GLN A 32 1.51 11.46 -8.18
N ARG A 33 1.89 12.12 -9.30
CA ARG A 33 1.28 13.38 -9.74
C ARG A 33 0.30 13.09 -10.87
N ILE A 34 -0.97 12.99 -10.51
CA ILE A 34 -2.06 12.75 -11.46
C ILE A 34 -2.20 13.96 -12.39
N PRO A 35 -2.21 13.76 -13.71
CA PRO A 35 -2.44 14.84 -14.68
C PRO A 35 -3.77 15.54 -14.44
N ARG A 36 -3.80 16.86 -14.66
CA ARG A 36 -5.01 17.65 -14.52
C ARG A 36 -6.01 17.30 -15.62
N TRP A 37 -7.27 17.10 -15.22
CA TRP A 37 -8.38 16.96 -16.15
C TRP A 37 -8.99 18.32 -16.49
N TYR A 38 -9.55 18.42 -17.68
CA TYR A 38 -10.24 19.60 -18.18
C TYR A 38 -11.73 19.29 -18.37
N GLY A 39 -12.60 20.29 -18.16
CA GLY A 39 -14.05 20.12 -18.22
C GLY A 39 -14.62 19.39 -17.00
N MET A 40 -15.84 18.89 -17.12
CA MET A 40 -16.51 18.16 -16.05
C MET A 40 -15.87 16.78 -15.85
N LEU A 41 -15.83 16.32 -14.60
CA LEU A 41 -15.22 15.05 -14.25
C LEU A 41 -15.91 13.86 -14.92
N LYS A 42 -17.24 13.86 -14.97
CA LYS A 42 -18.01 12.80 -15.64
C LYS A 42 -17.74 12.73 -17.14
N ASP A 43 -17.54 13.88 -17.82
CA ASP A 43 -17.29 13.92 -19.26
C ASP A 43 -15.96 13.25 -19.60
N ASN A 44 -14.96 13.39 -18.73
CA ASN A 44 -13.68 12.67 -18.84
C ASN A 44 -13.85 11.16 -18.68
N LEU A 45 -14.76 10.70 -17.80
CA LEU A 45 -15.07 9.28 -17.67
C LEU A 45 -15.78 8.74 -18.91
N HIS A 46 -16.79 9.48 -19.43
CA HIS A 46 -17.47 9.12 -20.69
C HIS A 46 -16.50 9.03 -21.85
N PHE A 47 -15.57 9.97 -21.95
CA PHE A 47 -14.53 9.97 -22.98
C PHE A 47 -13.63 8.71 -22.82
N SER A 48 -13.18 8.39 -21.60
CA SER A 48 -12.36 7.22 -21.33
C SER A 48 -13.09 5.91 -21.62
N ALA A 49 -14.37 5.82 -21.27
CA ALA A 49 -15.20 4.67 -21.62
C ALA A 49 -15.33 4.51 -23.14
N SER A 50 -15.45 5.63 -23.89
CA SER A 50 -15.51 5.60 -25.35
C SER A 50 -14.22 5.11 -25.97
N ILE A 51 -13.06 5.53 -25.46
CA ILE A 51 -11.75 5.03 -25.88
C ILE A 51 -11.63 3.51 -25.59
N ALA A 52 -12.20 3.03 -24.48
CA ALA A 52 -12.25 1.61 -24.14
C ALA A 52 -13.28 0.81 -24.98
N GLY A 53 -13.87 1.42 -26.00
CA GLY A 53 -14.82 0.77 -26.92
C GLY A 53 -16.27 0.71 -26.41
N MET A 54 -16.60 1.42 -25.32
CA MET A 54 -17.96 1.50 -24.79
C MET A 54 -18.68 2.69 -25.41
N HIS A 55 -19.82 2.45 -26.08
CA HIS A 55 -20.59 3.49 -26.75
C HIS A 55 -22.06 3.46 -26.32
N GLY A 56 -22.76 4.60 -26.49
CA GLY A 56 -24.19 4.73 -26.20
C GLY A 56 -24.55 4.27 -24.78
N HIS A 57 -25.59 3.50 -24.66
CA HIS A 57 -26.11 3.03 -23.36
C HIS A 57 -25.08 2.27 -22.52
N THR A 58 -24.19 1.47 -23.13
CA THR A 58 -23.12 0.78 -22.39
C THR A 58 -22.17 1.73 -21.72
N ASN A 59 -21.81 2.84 -22.39
CA ASN A 59 -20.97 3.89 -21.81
C ASN A 59 -21.67 4.56 -20.62
N GLU A 60 -22.94 4.91 -20.76
CA GLU A 60 -23.74 5.55 -19.70
C GLU A 60 -23.79 4.67 -18.45
N VAL A 61 -24.19 3.40 -18.61
CA VAL A 61 -24.32 2.45 -17.51
C VAL A 61 -22.98 2.21 -16.79
N MET A 62 -21.89 2.05 -17.55
CA MET A 62 -20.58 1.78 -16.95
C MET A 62 -20.01 2.99 -16.21
N VAL A 63 -20.18 4.19 -16.74
CA VAL A 63 -19.75 5.42 -16.06
C VAL A 63 -20.55 5.65 -14.78
N GLU A 64 -21.88 5.49 -14.82
CA GLU A 64 -22.75 5.60 -13.65
C GLU A 64 -22.35 4.59 -12.59
N PHE A 65 -22.16 3.31 -12.98
CA PHE A 65 -21.69 2.25 -12.09
C PHE A 65 -20.36 2.63 -11.40
N MET A 66 -19.38 3.18 -12.13
CA MET A 66 -18.10 3.60 -11.56
C MET A 66 -18.27 4.79 -10.59
N LEU A 67 -19.12 5.75 -10.94
CA LEU A 67 -19.41 6.89 -10.07
C LEU A 67 -20.04 6.46 -8.74
N GLU A 68 -21.03 5.58 -8.79
CA GLU A 68 -21.68 5.02 -7.59
C GLU A 68 -20.69 4.18 -6.78
N ARG A 69 -19.98 3.26 -7.43
CA ARG A 69 -19.06 2.31 -6.80
C ARG A 69 -17.94 2.99 -6.01
N LEU A 70 -17.41 4.09 -6.53
CA LEU A 70 -16.34 4.86 -5.90
C LEU A 70 -16.84 6.06 -5.10
N ASN A 71 -18.19 6.17 -4.91
CA ASN A 71 -18.82 7.27 -4.19
C ASN A 71 -18.44 8.65 -4.76
N LEU A 72 -18.55 8.78 -6.09
CA LEU A 72 -18.16 9.97 -6.86
C LEU A 72 -19.35 10.73 -7.45
N SER A 73 -20.58 10.20 -7.38
CA SER A 73 -21.77 10.75 -8.04
C SER A 73 -22.02 12.21 -7.70
N SER A 74 -21.87 12.61 -6.43
CA SER A 74 -22.03 13.99 -5.97
C SER A 74 -21.01 14.98 -6.52
N TYR A 75 -19.90 14.50 -7.07
CA TYR A 75 -18.77 15.27 -7.60
C TYR A 75 -18.70 15.24 -9.13
N ALA A 76 -19.54 14.45 -9.77
CA ALA A 76 -19.48 14.15 -11.21
C ALA A 76 -19.55 15.40 -12.12
N SER A 77 -20.36 16.41 -11.73
CA SER A 77 -20.51 17.67 -12.44
C SER A 77 -19.46 18.73 -12.09
N LEU A 78 -18.56 18.45 -11.15
CA LEU A 78 -17.50 19.37 -10.76
C LEU A 78 -16.30 19.29 -11.72
N ASN A 79 -15.44 20.31 -11.62
CA ASN A 79 -14.16 20.37 -12.31
C ASN A 79 -13.02 19.90 -11.38
N TRP A 80 -11.88 19.56 -11.97
CA TRP A 80 -10.69 19.05 -11.27
C TRP A 80 -10.22 19.89 -10.07
N ASN A 81 -10.31 21.21 -10.17
CA ASN A 81 -9.86 22.14 -9.13
C ASN A 81 -10.83 22.25 -7.94
N GLN A 82 -12.02 21.70 -8.06
CA GLN A 82 -13.09 21.79 -7.06
C GLN A 82 -13.12 20.57 -6.13
N ILE A 83 -12.24 19.59 -6.37
CA ILE A 83 -12.17 18.35 -5.60
C ILE A 83 -10.82 18.18 -4.89
N SER A 84 -10.82 17.45 -3.77
CA SER A 84 -9.62 17.14 -3.01
C SER A 84 -8.72 16.14 -3.73
N SER A 85 -7.46 15.98 -3.26
CA SER A 85 -6.50 15.00 -3.78
C SER A 85 -7.05 13.57 -3.72
N GLY A 86 -7.71 13.18 -2.65
CA GLY A 86 -8.32 11.86 -2.51
C GLY A 86 -9.39 11.59 -3.57
N TYR A 87 -10.26 12.57 -3.85
CA TYR A 87 -11.24 12.44 -4.92
C TYR A 87 -10.59 12.41 -6.30
N ARG A 88 -9.50 13.14 -6.52
CA ARG A 88 -8.72 13.05 -7.78
C ARG A 88 -8.18 11.64 -8.01
N THR A 89 -7.61 11.02 -6.99
CA THR A 89 -7.14 9.63 -7.06
C THR A 89 -8.29 8.67 -7.38
N ARG A 90 -9.46 8.84 -6.76
CA ARG A 90 -10.63 8.00 -7.02
C ARG A 90 -11.20 8.20 -8.43
N PHE A 91 -11.25 9.42 -8.94
CA PHE A 91 -11.66 9.68 -10.33
C PHE A 91 -10.66 9.07 -11.32
N GLU A 92 -9.36 9.12 -11.04
CA GLU A 92 -8.34 8.47 -11.86
C GLU A 92 -8.47 6.95 -11.81
N LEU A 93 -8.77 6.38 -10.65
CA LEU A 93 -9.10 4.95 -10.52
C LEU A 93 -10.34 4.60 -11.37
N ALA A 94 -11.42 5.38 -11.29
CA ALA A 94 -12.61 5.18 -12.11
C ALA A 94 -12.27 5.16 -13.60
N ARG A 95 -11.48 6.13 -14.05
CA ARG A 95 -11.04 6.26 -15.46
C ARG A 95 -10.26 5.04 -15.93
N ILE A 96 -9.36 4.55 -15.11
CA ILE A 96 -8.52 3.40 -15.46
C ILE A 96 -9.32 2.10 -15.42
N LEU A 97 -10.19 1.92 -14.46
CA LEU A 97 -11.01 0.71 -14.34
C LEU A 97 -11.99 0.52 -15.50
N LEU A 98 -12.41 1.60 -16.16
CA LEU A 98 -13.17 1.52 -17.41
C LEU A 98 -12.40 0.80 -18.53
N GLN A 99 -11.07 0.79 -18.49
CA GLN A 99 -10.21 0.08 -19.44
C GLN A 99 -10.04 -1.41 -19.11
N LYS A 100 -10.54 -1.87 -17.95
CA LYS A 100 -10.44 -3.26 -17.47
C LYS A 100 -9.01 -3.83 -17.48
N PRO A 101 -8.04 -3.16 -16.86
CA PRO A 101 -6.66 -3.64 -16.82
C PRO A 101 -6.56 -4.96 -16.03
N GLN A 102 -5.58 -5.78 -16.37
CA GLN A 102 -5.22 -6.99 -15.61
C GLN A 102 -4.18 -6.70 -14.55
N LEU A 103 -3.37 -5.64 -14.73
CA LEU A 103 -2.40 -5.15 -13.75
C LEU A 103 -2.56 -3.64 -13.58
N LEU A 104 -2.75 -3.21 -12.33
CA LEU A 104 -2.77 -1.81 -11.94
C LEU A 104 -1.51 -1.49 -11.14
N ILE A 105 -0.74 -0.51 -11.60
CA ILE A 105 0.45 -0.01 -10.92
C ILE A 105 0.15 1.40 -10.39
N LEU A 106 0.40 1.62 -9.12
CA LEU A 106 0.11 2.87 -8.41
C LEU A 106 1.40 3.40 -7.76
N ASP A 107 1.78 4.61 -8.13
CA ASP A 107 2.97 5.25 -7.56
C ASP A 107 2.54 6.24 -6.46
N GLU A 108 2.86 5.90 -5.20
CA GLU A 108 2.54 6.67 -4.00
C GLU A 108 1.07 7.15 -3.94
N PRO A 109 0.07 6.27 -4.14
CA PRO A 109 -1.34 6.68 -4.24
C PRO A 109 -1.91 7.27 -2.95
N LEU A 110 -1.23 7.06 -1.82
CA LEU A 110 -1.63 7.52 -0.49
C LEU A 110 -0.96 8.85 -0.09
N ALA A 111 -0.02 9.34 -0.89
CA ALA A 111 0.71 10.56 -0.58
C ALA A 111 -0.25 11.78 -0.53
N ASN A 112 -0.02 12.64 0.47
CA ASN A 112 -0.80 13.88 0.68
C ASN A 112 -2.32 13.67 0.94
N LEU A 113 -2.71 12.49 1.42
CA LEU A 113 -4.05 12.18 1.84
C LEU A 113 -4.14 12.14 3.37
N ASP A 114 -5.28 12.55 3.92
CA ASP A 114 -5.60 12.30 5.31
C ASP A 114 -5.84 10.79 5.56
N ILE A 115 -5.75 10.36 6.82
CA ILE A 115 -5.85 8.95 7.23
C ILE A 115 -7.16 8.32 6.73
N LYS A 116 -8.28 9.05 6.78
CA LYS A 116 -9.57 8.54 6.34
C LYS A 116 -9.62 8.30 4.82
N ALA A 117 -9.06 9.22 4.04
CA ALA A 117 -8.96 9.09 2.59
C ALA A 117 -8.04 7.92 2.20
N GLN A 118 -6.91 7.73 2.92
CA GLN A 118 -6.00 6.60 2.72
C GLN A 118 -6.71 5.26 2.94
N GLN A 119 -7.38 5.10 4.08
CA GLN A 119 -8.13 3.89 4.41
C GLN A 119 -9.23 3.60 3.38
N THR A 120 -9.90 4.64 2.91
CA THR A 120 -10.95 4.50 1.91
C THR A 120 -10.37 3.99 0.59
N ILE A 121 -9.25 4.55 0.10
CA ILE A 121 -8.60 4.10 -1.14
C ILE A 121 -8.09 2.66 -1.00
N LEU A 122 -7.45 2.32 0.10
CA LEU A 122 -6.97 0.94 0.33
C LEU A 122 -8.12 -0.06 0.36
N THR A 123 -9.23 0.31 0.99
CA THR A 123 -10.45 -0.50 1.00
C THR A 123 -11.01 -0.68 -0.42
N ASP A 124 -11.10 0.41 -1.19
CA ASP A 124 -11.55 0.37 -2.59
C ASP A 124 -10.64 -0.57 -3.41
N LEU A 125 -9.31 -0.44 -3.29
CA LEU A 125 -8.35 -1.30 -4.00
C LEU A 125 -8.53 -2.79 -3.63
N LYS A 126 -8.68 -3.12 -2.35
CA LYS A 126 -8.91 -4.50 -1.90
C LYS A 126 -10.20 -5.07 -2.46
N TYR A 127 -11.29 -4.30 -2.49
CA TYR A 127 -12.54 -4.74 -3.11
C TYR A 127 -12.41 -4.95 -4.62
N MET A 128 -11.55 -4.19 -5.31
CA MET A 128 -11.34 -4.34 -6.75
C MET A 128 -10.65 -5.64 -7.12
N THR A 129 -9.72 -6.14 -6.31
CA THR A 129 -9.08 -7.44 -6.54
C THR A 129 -10.06 -8.61 -6.41
N ALA A 130 -11.11 -8.45 -5.59
CA ALA A 130 -12.14 -9.45 -5.39
C ALA A 130 -13.23 -9.49 -6.49
N TRP A 131 -13.13 -8.65 -7.53
CA TRP A 131 -14.07 -8.68 -8.66
C TRP A 131 -13.83 -9.93 -9.49
N THR A 132 -14.66 -10.93 -9.24
CA THR A 132 -14.54 -12.29 -9.76
C THR A 132 -14.59 -12.42 -11.27
N ASN A 133 -15.16 -11.45 -11.98
CA ASN A 133 -15.29 -11.50 -13.44
C ASN A 133 -14.04 -10.97 -14.18
N HIS A 134 -13.16 -10.25 -13.50
CA HIS A 134 -11.92 -9.72 -14.07
C HIS A 134 -10.84 -9.65 -12.95
N PRO A 135 -10.14 -10.75 -12.69
CA PRO A 135 -9.06 -10.76 -11.69
C PRO A 135 -8.00 -9.73 -12.10
N MET A 136 -7.66 -8.85 -11.17
CA MET A 136 -6.70 -7.77 -11.39
C MET A 136 -5.61 -7.82 -10.32
N GLY A 137 -4.35 -7.86 -10.74
CA GLY A 137 -3.22 -7.67 -9.86
C GLY A 137 -3.02 -6.18 -9.57
N ILE A 138 -2.64 -5.85 -8.33
CA ILE A 138 -2.32 -4.47 -7.93
C ILE A 138 -0.90 -4.43 -7.38
N VAL A 139 -0.08 -3.53 -7.91
CA VAL A 139 1.23 -3.18 -7.36
C VAL A 139 1.19 -1.71 -6.97
N LEU A 140 1.49 -1.41 -5.71
CA LEU A 140 1.56 -0.02 -5.24
C LEU A 140 2.89 0.25 -4.53
N SER A 141 3.46 1.42 -4.76
CA SER A 141 4.54 1.95 -3.95
C SER A 141 3.96 2.78 -2.81
N SER A 142 4.57 2.72 -1.62
CA SER A 142 4.20 3.58 -0.51
C SER A 142 5.32 3.70 0.51
N GLN A 143 5.45 4.88 1.11
CA GLN A 143 6.25 5.13 2.31
C GLN A 143 5.44 4.87 3.60
N GLN A 144 4.14 4.64 3.48
CA GLN A 144 3.22 4.44 4.60
C GLN A 144 2.95 2.94 4.83
N LEU A 145 3.98 2.24 5.28
CA LEU A 145 4.00 0.79 5.43
C LEU A 145 2.82 0.23 6.21
N HIS A 146 2.53 0.83 7.36
CA HIS A 146 1.54 0.29 8.30
C HIS A 146 0.12 0.16 7.72
N GLU A 147 -0.29 1.08 6.86
CA GLU A 147 -1.61 1.01 6.24
C GLU A 147 -1.62 0.01 5.07
N VAL A 148 -0.52 -0.06 4.32
CA VAL A 148 -0.39 -1.00 3.19
C VAL A 148 -0.30 -2.45 3.65
N GLU A 149 0.44 -2.74 4.71
CA GLU A 149 0.55 -4.09 5.29
C GLU A 149 -0.79 -4.73 5.63
N LYS A 150 -1.78 -3.94 6.00
CA LYS A 150 -3.12 -4.46 6.35
C LYS A 150 -3.90 -5.01 5.17
N VAL A 151 -3.54 -4.63 3.95
CA VAL A 151 -4.30 -4.95 2.73
C VAL A 151 -3.48 -5.69 1.68
N ALA A 152 -2.15 -5.61 1.73
CA ALA A 152 -1.26 -6.26 0.77
C ALA A 152 -1.11 -7.75 1.07
N ASP A 153 -1.09 -8.58 0.03
CA ASP A 153 -0.79 -10.02 0.14
C ASP A 153 0.72 -10.24 0.24
N THR A 154 1.50 -9.36 -0.36
CA THR A 154 2.97 -9.43 -0.41
C THR A 154 3.57 -8.04 -0.30
N VAL A 155 4.61 -7.89 0.50
CA VAL A 155 5.36 -6.64 0.66
C VAL A 155 6.81 -6.85 0.25
N LEU A 156 7.30 -6.00 -0.67
CA LEU A 156 8.69 -5.93 -1.08
C LEU A 156 9.32 -4.67 -0.52
N MET A 157 10.41 -4.82 0.21
CA MET A 157 11.17 -3.68 0.72
C MET A 157 12.42 -3.42 -0.11
N ILE A 158 12.54 -2.19 -0.59
CA ILE A 158 13.69 -1.75 -1.41
C ILE A 158 14.44 -0.66 -0.64
N LYS A 159 15.75 -0.87 -0.45
CA LYS A 159 16.66 0.10 0.15
C LYS A 159 17.92 0.22 -0.70
N ASN A 160 18.27 1.44 -1.08
CA ASN A 160 19.43 1.70 -1.95
C ASN A 160 19.42 0.88 -3.26
N GLY A 161 18.24 0.71 -3.87
CA GLY A 161 18.09 -0.05 -5.11
C GLY A 161 18.12 -1.57 -4.96
N THR A 162 18.26 -2.09 -3.74
CA THR A 162 18.31 -3.53 -3.46
C THR A 162 17.05 -3.96 -2.71
N CYS A 163 16.46 -5.09 -3.11
CA CYS A 163 15.39 -5.72 -2.34
C CYS A 163 16.01 -6.34 -1.07
N ILE A 164 15.63 -5.80 0.09
CA ILE A 164 16.15 -6.25 1.39
C ILE A 164 15.24 -7.26 2.06
N ASN A 165 13.98 -7.32 1.65
CA ASN A 165 13.03 -8.29 2.17
C ASN A 165 11.84 -8.52 1.25
N HIS A 166 11.31 -9.75 1.31
CA HIS A 166 10.11 -10.19 0.62
C HIS A 166 9.24 -10.95 1.62
N HIS A 167 8.09 -10.40 1.99
CA HIS A 167 7.13 -11.05 2.87
C HIS A 167 5.82 -11.32 2.15
N THR A 168 5.37 -12.56 2.23
CA THR A 168 3.97 -12.90 2.06
C THR A 168 3.28 -12.66 3.40
N THR A 169 2.17 -11.93 3.42
CA THR A 169 1.42 -11.60 4.66
C THR A 169 0.65 -12.80 5.21
N GLU A 170 0.68 -13.94 4.53
CA GLU A 170 0.11 -15.19 5.02
C GLU A 170 1.07 -15.95 5.96
N ALA A 171 0.49 -16.53 6.94
CA ALA A 171 0.84 -17.12 8.21
C ALA A 171 2.08 -18.07 8.34
N ASP A 172 2.99 -18.19 7.41
CA ASP A 172 4.06 -19.20 7.46
C ASP A 172 5.43 -18.71 7.95
N TYR A 173 5.54 -17.45 8.36
CA TYR A 173 6.79 -16.94 8.92
C TYR A 173 6.72 -16.94 10.45
N THR A 174 7.37 -17.92 11.09
CA THR A 174 7.73 -17.85 12.50
C THR A 174 9.02 -17.04 12.62
N PRO A 175 8.98 -15.81 13.13
CA PRO A 175 10.18 -15.01 13.29
C PRO A 175 11.11 -15.66 14.30
N GLU A 176 12.39 -15.76 13.96
CA GLU A 176 13.41 -16.26 14.89
C GLU A 176 13.57 -15.38 16.13
N ARG A 177 13.15 -14.12 16.03
CA ARG A 177 13.24 -13.14 17.10
C ARG A 177 11.95 -12.31 17.20
N THR A 178 11.51 -12.04 18.41
CA THR A 178 10.44 -11.08 18.70
C THR A 178 11.01 -9.68 18.73
N ILE A 179 10.34 -8.74 18.08
CA ILE A 179 10.77 -7.34 17.99
C ILE A 179 9.66 -6.43 18.48
N ILE A 180 9.97 -5.61 19.50
CA ILE A 180 9.04 -4.64 20.06
C ILE A 180 9.59 -3.23 20.00
N GLU A 181 8.70 -2.24 19.88
CA GLU A 181 8.99 -0.82 20.13
C GLU A 181 8.42 -0.42 21.49
N ILE A 182 9.21 0.28 22.29
CA ILE A 182 8.75 0.87 23.56
C ILE A 182 9.16 2.34 23.66
N GLU A 183 8.34 3.13 24.32
CA GLU A 183 8.70 4.46 24.81
C GLU A 183 8.85 4.39 26.34
N THR A 184 9.98 4.84 26.83
CA THR A 184 10.29 4.83 28.27
C THR A 184 11.22 5.99 28.62
N THR A 185 11.16 6.45 29.86
CA THR A 185 12.11 7.42 30.43
C THR A 185 13.39 6.75 30.95
N SER A 186 13.43 5.42 30.97
CA SER A 186 14.58 4.65 31.44
C SER A 186 15.73 4.69 30.43
N SER A 187 16.94 4.59 30.97
CA SER A 187 18.16 4.50 30.16
C SER A 187 18.29 3.13 29.46
N ARG A 188 19.12 3.08 28.41
CA ARG A 188 19.47 1.81 27.75
C ARG A 188 20.04 0.77 28.71
N GLU A 189 20.84 1.20 29.70
CA GLU A 189 21.43 0.32 30.71
C GLU A 189 20.38 -0.30 31.61
N GLU A 190 19.38 0.47 32.06
CA GLU A 190 18.26 -0.03 32.88
C GLU A 190 17.43 -1.05 32.10
N ILE A 191 17.18 -0.81 30.82
CA ILE A 191 16.48 -1.76 29.95
C ILE A 191 17.30 -3.04 29.80
N ALA A 192 18.62 -2.92 29.53
CA ALA A 192 19.51 -4.07 29.41
C ALA A 192 19.56 -4.91 30.70
N ASN A 193 19.61 -4.27 31.85
CA ASN A 193 19.57 -4.94 33.13
C ASN A 193 18.25 -5.68 33.37
N ALA A 194 17.12 -5.06 33.00
CA ALA A 194 15.80 -5.70 33.12
C ALA A 194 15.64 -6.93 32.20
N LEU A 195 16.35 -6.95 31.10
CA LEU A 195 16.35 -8.05 30.12
C LEU A 195 17.57 -8.97 30.24
N SER A 196 18.37 -8.86 31.31
CA SER A 196 19.60 -9.63 31.49
C SER A 196 19.45 -11.15 31.49
N THR A 197 18.22 -11.64 31.70
CA THR A 197 17.87 -13.08 31.69
C THR A 197 17.67 -13.66 30.28
N ILE A 198 17.63 -12.82 29.25
CA ILE A 198 17.38 -13.20 27.85
C ILE A 198 18.42 -12.56 26.94
N GLU A 199 18.59 -13.13 25.74
CA GLU A 199 19.38 -12.52 24.67
C GLU A 199 18.56 -11.46 23.96
N ALA A 200 18.88 -10.18 24.19
CA ALA A 200 18.17 -9.06 23.59
C ALA A 200 19.13 -7.98 23.07
N ASP A 201 18.85 -7.50 21.85
CA ASP A 201 19.48 -6.34 21.25
C ASP A 201 18.59 -5.11 21.45
N ILE A 202 19.17 -3.98 21.86
CA ILE A 202 18.44 -2.76 22.18
C ILE A 202 19.00 -1.63 21.34
N HIS A 203 18.15 -1.01 20.52
CA HIS A 203 18.48 0.14 19.68
C HIS A 203 17.58 1.33 20.00
N PHE A 204 18.13 2.55 20.00
CA PHE A 204 17.37 3.79 20.17
C PHE A 204 17.15 4.48 18.82
N ASN A 205 15.89 4.74 18.48
CA ASN A 205 15.48 5.32 17.20
C ASN A 205 14.82 6.70 17.38
N GLY A 206 15.48 7.61 18.11
CA GLY A 206 15.06 9.02 18.17
C GLY A 206 13.73 9.29 18.91
N GLY A 207 13.34 8.45 19.86
CA GLY A 207 12.10 8.57 20.66
C GLY A 207 11.62 7.23 21.21
N PHE A 208 11.95 6.15 20.51
CA PHE A 208 11.60 4.79 20.89
C PHE A 208 12.83 3.92 21.02
N TYR A 209 12.75 2.92 21.91
CA TYR A 209 13.68 1.81 21.92
C TYR A 209 13.07 0.65 21.12
N THR A 210 13.83 0.10 20.19
CA THR A 210 13.53 -1.16 19.51
C THR A 210 14.29 -2.26 20.21
N ILE A 211 13.59 -3.26 20.71
CA ILE A 211 14.14 -4.42 21.40
C ILE A 211 13.88 -5.66 20.55
N SER A 212 14.96 -6.37 20.20
CA SER A 212 14.91 -7.62 19.46
C SER A 212 15.41 -8.75 20.35
N ALA A 213 14.56 -9.73 20.67
CA ALA A 213 14.90 -10.82 21.57
C ALA A 213 14.60 -12.20 20.95
N ALA A 214 15.47 -13.17 21.22
CA ALA A 214 15.31 -14.56 20.79
C ALA A 214 14.53 -15.38 21.81
N ALA A 215 13.79 -16.37 21.34
CA ALA A 215 13.12 -17.38 22.16
C ALA A 215 12.11 -16.87 23.21
N VAL A 216 11.58 -15.67 23.03
CA VAL A 216 10.55 -15.06 23.91
C VAL A 216 9.49 -14.38 23.06
N ASP A 217 8.25 -14.35 23.53
CA ASP A 217 7.17 -13.62 22.87
C ASP A 217 7.04 -12.18 23.40
N ALA A 218 6.21 -11.37 22.74
CA ALA A 218 6.00 -9.98 23.11
C ALA A 218 5.37 -9.81 24.51
N GLN A 219 4.55 -10.77 24.94
CA GLN A 219 3.94 -10.75 26.28
C GLN A 219 4.99 -11.01 27.37
N GLN A 220 5.90 -11.93 27.12
CA GLN A 220 7.02 -12.22 28.03
C GLN A 220 7.96 -11.02 28.13
N LEU A 221 8.26 -10.35 26.98
CA LEU A 221 9.10 -9.15 26.97
C LEU A 221 8.50 -8.02 27.80
N ILE A 222 7.22 -7.69 27.59
CA ILE A 222 6.58 -6.65 28.38
C ILE A 222 6.45 -7.06 29.85
N GLY A 223 6.22 -8.35 30.12
CA GLY A 223 6.20 -8.89 31.48
C GLY A 223 7.52 -8.66 32.23
N LEU A 224 8.67 -8.89 31.57
CA LEU A 224 10.00 -8.63 32.13
C LEU A 224 10.21 -7.14 32.45
N LEU A 225 9.82 -6.26 31.53
CA LEU A 225 9.93 -4.81 31.74
C LEU A 225 9.09 -4.33 32.93
N ILE A 226 7.84 -4.78 33.02
CA ILE A 226 6.94 -4.43 34.14
C ILE A 226 7.43 -4.99 35.46
N THR A 227 7.88 -6.25 35.51
CA THR A 227 8.40 -6.89 36.71
C THR A 227 9.61 -6.15 37.28
N ASN A 228 10.46 -5.63 36.38
CA ASN A 228 11.60 -4.80 36.74
C ASN A 228 11.24 -3.31 36.96
N LYS A 229 9.95 -2.98 36.98
CA LYS A 229 9.39 -1.64 37.27
C LYS A 229 9.85 -0.55 36.30
N LEU A 230 10.16 -0.91 35.03
CA LEU A 230 10.44 0.10 34.00
C LEU A 230 9.14 0.83 33.62
N PRO A 231 9.15 2.18 33.59
CA PRO A 231 8.01 2.96 33.17
C PRO A 231 7.89 2.85 31.63
N VAL A 232 6.87 2.16 31.13
CA VAL A 232 6.60 2.04 29.70
C VAL A 232 5.34 2.84 29.37
N SER A 233 5.46 3.93 28.61
CA SER A 233 4.35 4.78 28.19
C SER A 233 3.73 4.33 26.86
N TYR A 234 4.49 3.63 26.04
CA TYR A 234 4.06 3.07 24.77
C TYR A 234 4.70 1.69 24.55
N PHE A 235 3.92 0.77 23.99
CA PHE A 235 4.36 -0.56 23.62
C PHE A 235 3.73 -0.97 22.30
N ARG A 236 4.52 -1.52 21.41
CA ARG A 236 4.05 -2.07 20.14
C ARG A 236 4.87 -3.29 19.75
N ASP A 237 4.19 -4.39 19.47
CA ASP A 237 4.80 -5.55 18.81
C ASP A 237 4.94 -5.25 17.31
N ILE A 238 6.18 -5.28 16.81
CA ILE A 238 6.51 -5.08 15.40
C ILE A 238 7.16 -6.32 14.77
N THR A 239 7.06 -7.47 15.46
CA THR A 239 7.67 -8.73 15.03
C THR A 239 7.26 -9.12 13.61
N HIS A 240 5.98 -8.94 13.30
CA HIS A 240 5.42 -9.22 11.96
C HIS A 240 5.29 -7.98 11.08
N SER A 241 5.75 -6.82 11.56
CA SER A 241 5.70 -5.56 10.80
C SER A 241 6.99 -5.33 10.00
N THR A 242 6.86 -4.74 8.81
CA THR A 242 8.02 -4.31 8.02
C THR A 242 8.84 -3.21 8.72
N LYS A 243 8.29 -2.52 9.75
CA LYS A 243 9.05 -1.56 10.58
C LYS A 243 10.30 -2.16 11.23
N ARG A 244 10.35 -3.48 11.45
CA ARG A 244 11.51 -4.18 12.02
C ARG A 244 12.81 -4.03 11.20
N PHE A 245 12.72 -3.58 9.94
CA PHE A 245 13.87 -3.41 9.04
C PHE A 245 14.42 -1.98 8.98
N PHE A 246 13.82 -1.03 9.69
CA PHE A 246 14.24 0.35 9.82
C PHE A 246 14.79 0.63 11.21
#